data_d9ae7e072f785285dd87cc3596662b8c
#
_entry.id   d9ae7e072f785285dd87cc3596662b8c
#
_cell.length_a   1.000
_cell.length_b   1.000
_cell.length_c   1.000
_cell.angle_alpha   90.00
_cell.angle_beta   90.00
_cell.angle_gamma   90.00
#
_symmetry.space_group_name_H-M   'P 1'
#
loop_
_entity.id
_entity.type
_entity.pdbx_description
1 polymer ?
#
loop_
_entity_poly.entity_id
_entity_poly.type
_entity_poly.pdbx_seq_one_letter_code
_entity_poly.pdbx_strand_id
1 'polypeptide(L)'
;IDIAPSCYLNTAEISFIFDLSGNDISDEDIDSDPDVIDTNDPAGEDDINDAVICVQPELVITGDGYVCPGEIVTYCVTNYNPEFEYEWVINNGGTIISTTGECITVEWQEEPGGPFQISVNAIACAGCNTYTFLNVYIQGVETLACNDNVQISLDENCTAVILSGMILEGEAEGNNNYFVIITDENGNVIPDATLTSEHIGECFTVMVANECNDQSCWGTICVEDKIPPVIECTDVTVSCGT
;
A
#
# COMPACT_ATOMS: atom_id res chain seq x y z
N ILE A 1 -0.74 26.56 -1.85
CA ILE A 1 0.19 26.71 -0.72
C ILE A 1 0.19 25.35 -0.04
N ASP A 2 1.31 24.63 -0.12
CA ASP A 2 1.48 23.38 0.64
C ASP A 2 1.74 23.78 2.09
N ILE A 3 0.76 23.51 2.95
CA ILE A 3 0.88 23.71 4.40
C ILE A 3 1.36 22.36 4.98
N ALA A 4 2.49 22.40 5.69
CA ALA A 4 3.01 21.18 6.33
C ALA A 4 2.00 20.63 7.37
N PRO A 5 1.91 19.30 7.53
CA PRO A 5 1.09 18.72 8.60
C PRO A 5 1.52 19.21 9.96
N SER A 6 0.63 19.89 10.67
CA SER A 6 0.88 20.42 12.01
C SER A 6 -0.41 21.02 12.59
N CYS A 7 -0.34 21.52 13.81
CA CYS A 7 -1.39 22.33 14.42
C CYS A 7 -1.03 23.81 14.30
N TYR A 8 -1.92 24.56 13.72
CA TYR A 8 -1.78 25.99 13.56
C TYR A 8 -2.80 26.70 14.44
N LEU A 9 -2.32 27.60 15.28
CA LEU A 9 -3.16 28.50 16.03
C LEU A 9 -3.50 29.70 15.13
N ASN A 10 -4.79 29.93 14.94
CA ASN A 10 -5.28 31.13 14.26
C ASN A 10 -5.97 32.00 15.29
N THR A 11 -5.41 33.16 15.56
CA THR A 11 -5.96 34.15 16.47
C THR A 11 -6.60 35.25 15.65
N ALA A 12 -7.85 35.55 15.89
CA ALA A 12 -8.58 36.62 15.26
C ALA A 12 -9.14 37.56 16.32
N GLU A 13 -9.06 38.84 16.03
CA GLU A 13 -9.51 39.92 16.88
C GLU A 13 -10.50 40.81 16.10
N ILE A 14 -11.56 41.28 16.74
CA ILE A 14 -12.49 42.26 16.21
C ILE A 14 -11.96 43.67 16.52
N SER A 15 -11.47 44.35 15.50
CA SER A 15 -10.89 45.70 15.70
C SER A 15 -11.87 46.85 15.49
N PHE A 16 -13.02 46.62 14.83
CA PHE A 16 -14.01 47.64 14.50
C PHE A 16 -15.40 47.05 14.39
N ILE A 17 -16.38 47.69 15.05
CA ILE A 17 -17.81 47.34 14.94
C ILE A 17 -18.57 48.55 14.35
N PHE A 18 -19.44 48.25 13.38
CA PHE A 18 -20.27 49.31 12.74
C PHE A 18 -21.75 48.98 12.89
N ASP A 19 -22.56 50.03 13.19
CA ASP A 19 -24.04 49.87 13.16
C ASP A 19 -24.54 49.71 11.72
N LEU A 20 -25.83 49.38 11.58
CA LEU A 20 -26.48 49.21 10.29
C LEU A 20 -26.52 50.46 9.42
N SER A 21 -26.19 51.63 9.99
CA SER A 21 -26.06 52.92 9.30
C SER A 21 -24.64 53.24 8.88
N GLY A 22 -23.66 52.37 9.25
CA GLY A 22 -22.27 52.54 8.94
C GLY A 22 -21.52 53.44 9.89
N ASN A 23 -22.06 53.72 11.09
CA ASN A 23 -21.33 54.48 12.12
C ASN A 23 -20.46 53.49 12.88
N ASP A 24 -19.25 53.89 13.18
CA ASP A 24 -18.32 53.16 14.08
C ASP A 24 -18.88 53.24 15.52
N ILE A 25 -19.15 52.10 16.09
CA ILE A 25 -19.65 51.91 17.44
C ILE A 25 -18.69 51.10 18.33
N SER A 26 -17.44 50.98 17.91
CA SER A 26 -16.39 50.27 18.67
C SER A 26 -16.20 50.81 20.08
N ASP A 27 -16.43 52.11 20.29
CA ASP A 27 -16.39 52.74 21.62
C ASP A 27 -17.57 52.38 22.53
N GLU A 28 -18.63 51.76 21.99
CA GLU A 28 -19.82 51.33 22.76
C GLU A 28 -19.66 49.93 23.29
N ASP A 29 -18.70 49.17 22.78
CA ASP A 29 -18.28 47.88 23.29
C ASP A 29 -17.21 48.11 24.37
N ILE A 30 -17.58 47.87 25.62
CA ILE A 30 -16.83 48.34 26.80
C ILE A 30 -15.59 47.46 27.07
N ASP A 31 -15.46 46.29 26.42
CA ASP A 31 -14.39 45.34 26.65
C ASP A 31 -13.58 44.98 25.37
N SER A 32 -13.89 45.61 24.26
CA SER A 32 -13.14 45.55 22.99
C SER A 32 -11.96 46.50 23.02
N ASP A 33 -10.87 46.16 23.67
CA ASP A 33 -9.62 46.90 23.56
C ASP A 33 -8.61 46.13 22.67
N PRO A 34 -8.53 46.46 21.36
CA PRO A 34 -7.71 45.74 20.40
C PRO A 34 -6.21 45.74 20.69
N ASP A 35 -5.78 46.55 21.61
CA ASP A 35 -4.36 46.69 21.99
C ASP A 35 -4.00 45.90 23.27
N VAL A 36 -4.97 45.31 23.98
CA VAL A 36 -4.73 44.67 25.29
C VAL A 36 -5.27 43.26 25.28
N ILE A 37 -4.37 42.27 25.17
CA ILE A 37 -4.69 40.88 25.46
C ILE A 37 -4.83 40.75 26.98
N ASP A 38 -6.01 41.02 27.53
CA ASP A 38 -6.28 40.84 28.95
C ASP A 38 -6.98 39.51 29.22
N THR A 39 -6.19 38.47 29.54
CA THR A 39 -6.67 37.15 29.92
C THR A 39 -7.40 37.13 31.30
N ASN A 40 -7.57 38.30 31.95
CA ASN A 40 -8.19 38.44 33.27
C ASN A 40 -9.44 39.33 33.24
N ASP A 41 -10.07 39.52 32.07
CA ASP A 41 -11.31 40.26 31.99
C ASP A 41 -12.40 39.58 32.87
N PRO A 42 -12.92 40.26 33.88
CA PRO A 42 -13.95 39.73 34.77
C PRO A 42 -15.34 39.59 34.09
N ALA A 43 -15.53 40.13 32.89
CA ALA A 43 -16.78 40.04 32.12
C ALA A 43 -16.82 38.80 31.22
N GLY A 44 -15.66 38.22 30.88
CA GLY A 44 -15.59 36.96 30.10
C GLY A 44 -15.98 37.09 28.63
N GLU A 45 -15.87 38.30 28.07
CA GLU A 45 -16.14 38.62 26.68
C GLU A 45 -14.81 39.04 26.03
N ASP A 46 -14.00 38.07 25.63
CA ASP A 46 -12.78 38.30 24.87
C ASP A 46 -13.10 38.40 23.39
N ASP A 47 -12.72 39.50 22.74
CA ASP A 47 -12.81 39.68 21.28
C ASP A 47 -11.80 38.83 20.52
N ILE A 48 -10.89 38.20 21.24
CA ILE A 48 -9.88 37.31 20.71
C ILE A 48 -10.42 35.91 20.71
N ASN A 49 -10.53 35.30 19.56
CA ASN A 49 -10.93 33.94 19.41
C ASN A 49 -9.84 33.11 18.75
N ASP A 50 -9.36 32.12 19.46
CA ASP A 50 -8.34 31.21 18.99
C ASP A 50 -9.00 29.97 18.38
N ALA A 51 -8.62 29.67 17.15
CA ALA A 51 -9.03 28.44 16.47
C ALA A 51 -7.80 27.60 16.11
N VAL A 52 -7.81 26.35 16.50
CA VAL A 52 -6.78 25.39 16.08
C VAL A 52 -7.16 24.82 14.72
N ILE A 53 -6.29 25.07 13.74
CA ILE A 53 -6.39 24.44 12.42
C ILE A 53 -5.51 23.20 12.40
N CYS A 54 -6.14 22.05 12.18
CA CYS A 54 -5.46 20.76 12.09
C CYS A 54 -5.17 20.42 10.63
N VAL A 55 -3.90 20.32 10.27
CA VAL A 55 -3.45 19.78 8.98
C VAL A 55 -2.90 18.38 9.23
N GLN A 56 -3.66 17.38 8.79
CA GLN A 56 -3.32 15.97 9.00
C GLN A 56 -2.39 15.44 7.89
N PRO A 57 -1.39 14.61 8.23
CA PRO A 57 -0.61 13.89 7.21
C PRO A 57 -1.44 12.77 6.58
N GLU A 58 -1.18 12.48 5.32
CA GLU A 58 -1.61 11.22 4.73
C GLU A 58 -0.63 10.12 5.18
N LEU A 59 -1.10 9.22 6.04
CA LEU A 59 -0.30 8.12 6.57
C LEU A 59 -0.58 6.84 5.80
N VAL A 60 0.48 6.14 5.45
CA VAL A 60 0.43 4.77 4.91
C VAL A 60 1.42 3.93 5.70
N ILE A 61 0.99 2.75 6.14
CA ILE A 61 1.89 1.76 6.74
C ILE A 61 2.53 0.96 5.61
N THR A 62 3.86 0.92 5.59
CA THR A 62 4.66 0.09 4.69
C THR A 62 5.21 -1.13 5.44
N GLY A 63 5.28 -2.26 4.76
CA GLY A 63 5.71 -3.56 5.29
C GLY A 63 4.87 -4.67 4.68
N ASP A 64 5.27 -5.92 4.90
CA ASP A 64 4.64 -7.07 4.28
C ASP A 64 3.29 -7.38 4.90
N GLY A 65 2.26 -7.47 4.05
CA GLY A 65 0.91 -7.88 4.44
C GLY A 65 0.73 -9.39 4.53
N TYR A 66 1.71 -10.16 4.06
CA TYR A 66 1.76 -11.62 4.17
C TYR A 66 3.11 -12.01 4.77
N VAL A 67 3.08 -12.77 5.84
CA VAL A 67 4.27 -13.14 6.61
C VAL A 67 4.29 -14.62 6.91
N CYS A 68 5.48 -15.13 7.20
CA CYS A 68 5.64 -16.51 7.63
C CYS A 68 5.38 -16.67 9.14
N PRO A 69 5.00 -17.87 9.61
CA PRO A 69 4.94 -18.17 11.04
C PRO A 69 6.26 -17.85 11.76
N GLY A 70 6.20 -17.15 12.88
CA GLY A 70 7.37 -16.76 13.66
C GLY A 70 8.25 -15.68 13.03
N GLU A 71 7.87 -15.12 11.89
CA GLU A 71 8.68 -14.11 11.20
C GLU A 71 8.73 -12.79 11.97
N ILE A 72 9.91 -12.12 11.89
CA ILE A 72 10.11 -10.79 12.46
C ILE A 72 10.14 -9.77 11.34
N VAL A 73 9.14 -8.89 11.30
CA VAL A 73 8.95 -7.90 10.24
C VAL A 73 8.92 -6.49 10.80
N THR A 74 9.48 -5.55 10.05
CA THR A 74 9.45 -4.12 10.39
C THR A 74 8.42 -3.39 9.55
N TYR A 75 7.56 -2.63 10.21
CA TYR A 75 6.53 -1.79 9.61
C TYR A 75 6.81 -0.33 9.91
N CYS A 76 6.71 0.54 8.91
CA CYS A 76 6.99 1.96 9.05
C CYS A 76 5.85 2.80 8.49
N VAL A 77 5.69 4.02 8.99
CA VAL A 77 4.80 5.02 8.37
C VAL A 77 5.54 5.79 7.29
N THR A 78 4.84 6.09 6.20
CA THR A 78 5.28 7.10 5.26
C THR A 78 4.96 8.50 5.81
N ASN A 79 5.67 9.52 5.34
CA ASN A 79 5.45 10.92 5.74
C ASN A 79 5.58 11.14 7.26
N TYR A 80 6.54 10.45 7.89
CA TYR A 80 6.85 10.61 9.31
C TYR A 80 7.19 12.07 9.63
N ASN A 81 6.55 12.60 10.69
CA ASN A 81 6.87 13.91 11.25
C ASN A 81 7.29 13.75 12.71
N PRO A 82 8.54 14.10 13.09
CA PRO A 82 9.03 13.93 14.46
C PRO A 82 8.34 14.81 15.50
N GLU A 83 7.52 15.77 15.09
CA GLU A 83 6.72 16.61 15.98
C GLU A 83 5.42 15.91 16.44
N PHE A 84 5.07 14.77 15.82
CA PHE A 84 3.87 14.00 16.15
C PHE A 84 4.22 12.84 17.07
N GLU A 85 3.30 12.49 17.95
CA GLU A 85 3.34 11.26 18.73
C GLU A 85 2.66 10.14 17.92
N TYR A 86 3.31 8.96 17.85
CA TYR A 86 2.80 7.81 17.12
C TYR A 86 2.48 6.67 18.06
N GLU A 87 1.21 6.32 18.13
CA GLU A 87 0.70 5.20 18.91
C GLU A 87 0.43 4.00 18.00
N TRP A 88 1.27 2.97 18.10
CA TRP A 88 1.13 1.73 17.35
C TRP A 88 0.38 0.68 18.16
N VAL A 89 -0.54 -0.02 17.51
CA VAL A 89 -1.34 -1.09 18.10
C VAL A 89 -1.41 -2.27 17.16
N ILE A 90 -1.28 -3.48 17.71
CA ILE A 90 -1.60 -4.74 17.03
C ILE A 90 -2.80 -5.35 17.75
N ASN A 91 -3.84 -5.73 16.99
CA ASN A 91 -5.03 -6.30 17.61
C ASN A 91 -4.82 -7.74 18.09
N ASN A 92 -4.07 -8.56 17.33
CA ASN A 92 -3.75 -9.96 17.61
C ASN A 92 -2.62 -10.48 16.71
N GLY A 93 -2.17 -11.71 16.94
CA GLY A 93 -1.31 -12.49 16.04
C GLY A 93 0.16 -12.13 16.08
N GLY A 94 0.55 -11.01 16.72
CA GLY A 94 1.93 -10.57 16.81
C GLY A 94 2.22 -9.79 18.08
N THR A 95 3.51 -9.61 18.36
CA THR A 95 4.03 -8.85 19.49
C THR A 95 4.99 -7.78 19.00
N ILE A 96 4.77 -6.52 19.41
CA ILE A 96 5.73 -5.45 19.12
C ILE A 96 6.96 -5.67 20.00
N ILE A 97 8.11 -5.93 19.38
CA ILE A 97 9.39 -6.16 20.06
C ILE A 97 10.28 -4.93 20.10
N SER A 98 10.05 -3.96 19.21
CA SER A 98 10.72 -2.66 19.25
C SER A 98 9.87 -1.57 18.57
N THR A 99 10.10 -0.30 18.97
CA THR A 99 9.48 0.88 18.35
C THR A 99 10.47 2.04 18.30
N THR A 100 10.43 2.81 17.22
CA THR A 100 11.22 4.05 17.05
C THR A 100 10.32 5.29 16.86
N GLY A 101 9.01 5.14 17.02
CA GLY A 101 8.02 6.15 16.63
C GLY A 101 7.64 6.02 15.16
N GLU A 102 8.58 6.20 14.24
CA GLU A 102 8.39 6.00 12.79
C GLU A 102 8.07 4.55 12.43
N CYS A 103 8.75 3.59 13.06
CA CYS A 103 8.65 2.16 12.77
C CYS A 103 8.43 1.33 14.02
N ILE A 104 7.79 0.18 13.81
CA ILE A 104 7.73 -0.92 14.78
C ILE A 104 8.32 -2.18 14.16
N THR A 105 8.91 -3.04 15.01
CA THR A 105 9.28 -4.40 14.64
C THR A 105 8.35 -5.36 15.37
N VAL A 106 7.76 -6.27 14.63
CA VAL A 106 6.76 -7.22 15.12
C VAL A 106 7.29 -8.63 14.96
N GLU A 107 7.20 -9.43 16.01
CA GLU A 107 7.35 -10.89 15.97
C GLU A 107 5.95 -11.50 15.85
N TRP A 108 5.73 -12.23 14.74
CA TRP A 108 4.45 -12.86 14.47
C TRP A 108 4.38 -14.23 15.15
N GLN A 109 3.16 -14.69 15.45
CA GLN A 109 2.92 -16.01 16.06
C GLN A 109 3.25 -17.15 15.10
N GLU A 110 3.41 -18.36 15.65
CA GLU A 110 3.71 -19.59 14.89
C GLU A 110 2.47 -20.17 14.19
N GLU A 111 1.26 -19.85 14.66
CA GLU A 111 0.03 -20.36 14.08
C GLU A 111 -0.44 -19.49 12.92
N PRO A 112 -0.79 -20.11 11.79
CA PRO A 112 -1.39 -19.41 10.65
C PRO A 112 -2.69 -18.71 11.01
N GLY A 113 -2.99 -17.61 10.31
CA GLY A 113 -4.26 -16.94 10.50
C GLY A 113 -4.27 -15.48 9.99
N GLY A 114 -5.34 -14.79 10.28
CA GLY A 114 -5.57 -13.40 9.88
C GLY A 114 -6.98 -13.18 9.31
N PRO A 115 -7.30 -11.96 8.90
CA PRO A 115 -6.43 -10.78 8.99
C PRO A 115 -6.16 -10.34 10.42
N PHE A 116 -4.89 -10.14 10.73
CA PHE A 116 -4.45 -9.39 11.90
C PHE A 116 -4.25 -7.93 11.49
N GLN A 117 -4.47 -7.01 12.41
CA GLN A 117 -4.41 -5.59 12.05
C GLN A 117 -3.32 -4.89 12.83
N ILE A 118 -2.40 -4.26 12.11
CA ILE A 118 -1.49 -3.25 12.63
C ILE A 118 -2.14 -1.91 12.38
N SER A 119 -2.18 -1.07 13.37
CA SER A 119 -2.69 0.29 13.26
C SER A 119 -1.76 1.30 13.90
N VAL A 120 -1.79 2.52 13.40
CA VAL A 120 -1.06 3.65 13.95
C VAL A 120 -1.95 4.87 14.00
N ASN A 121 -1.87 5.58 15.13
CA ASN A 121 -2.50 6.88 15.35
C ASN A 121 -1.39 7.92 15.50
N ALA A 122 -1.35 8.91 14.60
CA ALA A 122 -0.43 10.03 14.69
C ALA A 122 -1.16 11.23 15.31
N ILE A 123 -0.64 11.71 16.42
CA ILE A 123 -1.24 12.76 17.24
C ILE A 123 -0.36 14.00 17.15
N ALA A 124 -0.90 15.08 16.59
CA ALA A 124 -0.20 16.37 16.47
C ALA A 124 -0.51 17.30 17.65
N CYS A 125 -1.77 17.39 18.07
CA CYS A 125 -2.24 18.18 19.20
C CYS A 125 -3.59 17.65 19.69
N ALA A 126 -4.10 18.14 20.82
CA ALA A 126 -5.36 17.70 21.38
C ALA A 126 -6.51 17.78 20.36
N GLY A 127 -7.05 16.61 19.98
CA GLY A 127 -8.12 16.48 18.99
C GLY A 127 -7.68 16.45 17.52
N CYS A 128 -6.38 16.57 17.23
CA CYS A 128 -5.81 16.51 15.90
C CYS A 128 -5.03 15.21 15.73
N ASN A 129 -5.67 14.18 15.19
CA ASN A 129 -5.06 12.88 14.98
C ASN A 129 -5.42 12.29 13.62
N THR A 130 -4.54 11.47 13.10
CA THR A 130 -4.73 10.69 11.86
C THR A 130 -4.50 9.23 12.17
N TYR A 131 -5.39 8.39 11.70
CA TYR A 131 -5.37 6.94 11.90
C TYR A 131 -5.25 6.22 10.56
N THR A 132 -4.42 5.18 10.52
CA THR A 132 -4.36 4.23 9.41
C THR A 132 -4.11 2.81 9.92
N PHE A 133 -4.35 1.81 9.06
CA PHE A 133 -4.11 0.41 9.39
C PHE A 133 -3.65 -0.40 8.18
N LEU A 134 -2.99 -1.53 8.48
CA LEU A 134 -2.60 -2.56 7.53
C LEU A 134 -3.10 -3.92 8.03
N ASN A 135 -3.70 -4.70 7.14
CA ASN A 135 -4.04 -6.09 7.43
C ASN A 135 -2.86 -7.00 7.10
N VAL A 136 -2.55 -7.90 8.03
CA VAL A 136 -1.47 -8.88 7.88
C VAL A 136 -2.04 -10.29 8.02
N TYR A 137 -1.56 -11.19 7.17
CA TYR A 137 -1.93 -12.60 7.14
C TYR A 137 -0.69 -13.44 7.38
N ILE A 138 -0.77 -14.35 8.38
CA ILE A 138 0.27 -15.35 8.60
C ILE A 138 -0.08 -16.57 7.78
N GLN A 139 0.83 -16.97 6.90
CA GLN A 139 0.58 -18.04 5.95
C GLN A 139 0.47 -19.41 6.62
N GLY A 140 -0.48 -20.21 6.14
CA GLY A 140 -0.63 -21.59 6.54
C GLY A 140 0.38 -22.52 5.88
N VAL A 141 0.63 -23.66 6.53
CA VAL A 141 1.30 -24.80 5.90
C VAL A 141 0.28 -25.49 5.00
N GLU A 142 0.20 -25.07 3.76
CA GLU A 142 -0.65 -25.73 2.76
C GLU A 142 0.20 -26.72 1.97
N THR A 143 -0.34 -27.93 1.76
CA THR A 143 0.24 -28.88 0.80
C THR A 143 -0.01 -28.36 -0.60
N LEU A 144 1.07 -28.03 -1.30
CA LEU A 144 0.97 -27.57 -2.68
C LEU A 144 0.69 -28.76 -3.61
N ALA A 145 -0.22 -28.56 -4.54
CA ALA A 145 -0.45 -29.45 -5.67
C ALA A 145 -0.32 -28.65 -6.97
N CYS A 146 0.46 -29.13 -7.91
CA CYS A 146 0.66 -28.51 -9.20
C CYS A 146 -0.10 -29.26 -10.30
N ASN A 147 -0.65 -28.52 -11.25
CA ASN A 147 -1.21 -29.06 -12.47
C ASN A 147 -0.09 -29.59 -13.38
N ASP A 148 -0.30 -30.78 -13.92
CA ASP A 148 0.57 -31.34 -14.95
C ASP A 148 0.09 -30.93 -16.35
N ASN A 149 1.03 -30.73 -17.28
CA ASN A 149 0.76 -30.45 -18.71
C ASN A 149 -0.04 -29.16 -18.96
N VAL A 150 0.33 -28.08 -18.32
CA VAL A 150 -0.28 -26.78 -18.55
C VAL A 150 0.19 -26.22 -19.89
N GLN A 151 -0.76 -25.82 -20.74
CA GLN A 151 -0.46 -25.18 -22.03
C GLN A 151 -0.37 -23.68 -21.84
N ILE A 152 0.78 -23.12 -22.18
CA ILE A 152 1.06 -21.69 -22.07
C ILE A 152 1.03 -21.06 -23.46
N SER A 153 0.18 -20.05 -23.64
CA SER A 153 0.16 -19.23 -24.87
C SER A 153 0.93 -17.93 -24.60
N LEU A 154 1.76 -17.55 -25.57
CA LEU A 154 2.48 -16.27 -25.51
C LEU A 154 1.52 -15.10 -25.78
N ASP A 155 1.84 -13.94 -25.25
CA ASP A 155 1.12 -12.69 -25.47
C ASP A 155 1.49 -12.04 -26.84
N GLU A 156 0.96 -10.86 -27.12
CA GLU A 156 1.24 -10.09 -28.35
C GLU A 156 2.71 -9.65 -28.49
N ASN A 157 3.48 -9.68 -27.40
CA ASN A 157 4.91 -9.40 -27.37
C ASN A 157 5.75 -10.67 -27.55
N CYS A 158 5.10 -11.80 -27.82
CA CYS A 158 5.72 -13.12 -27.89
C CYS A 158 6.40 -13.56 -26.59
N THR A 159 5.83 -13.17 -25.45
CA THR A 159 6.33 -13.53 -24.11
C THR A 159 5.21 -14.06 -23.21
N ALA A 160 5.58 -14.83 -22.19
CA ALA A 160 4.69 -15.22 -21.09
C ALA A 160 5.48 -15.32 -19.79
N VAL A 161 5.10 -14.52 -18.80
CA VAL A 161 5.60 -14.65 -17.43
C VAL A 161 4.73 -15.69 -16.72
N ILE A 162 5.36 -16.72 -16.17
CA ILE A 162 4.65 -17.82 -15.51
C ILE A 162 4.45 -17.46 -14.02
N LEU A 163 3.19 -17.35 -13.64
CA LEU A 163 2.78 -17.08 -12.27
C LEU A 163 2.36 -18.37 -11.56
N SER A 164 2.53 -18.41 -10.24
CA SER A 164 2.17 -19.56 -9.42
C SER A 164 0.72 -20.02 -9.59
N GLY A 165 -0.23 -19.07 -9.69
CA GLY A 165 -1.65 -19.37 -9.91
C GLY A 165 -1.99 -20.03 -11.25
N MET A 166 -1.06 -20.04 -12.23
CA MET A 166 -1.24 -20.77 -13.48
C MET A 166 -0.93 -22.25 -13.32
N ILE A 167 -0.18 -22.61 -12.29
CA ILE A 167 0.39 -23.94 -12.07
C ILE A 167 -0.27 -24.65 -10.90
N LEU A 168 -0.58 -23.93 -9.82
CA LEU A 168 -1.18 -24.52 -8.63
C LEU A 168 -2.61 -25.04 -8.90
N GLU A 169 -2.95 -26.19 -8.30
CA GLU A 169 -4.33 -26.68 -8.24
C GLU A 169 -5.10 -25.91 -7.16
N GLY A 170 -6.27 -25.39 -7.54
CA GLY A 170 -7.12 -24.60 -6.64
C GLY A 170 -6.88 -23.10 -6.79
N GLU A 171 -7.70 -22.31 -6.11
CA GLU A 171 -7.61 -20.85 -6.14
C GLU A 171 -6.49 -20.37 -5.20
N ALA A 172 -5.32 -20.18 -5.74
CA ALA A 172 -4.25 -19.43 -5.05
C ALA A 172 -4.46 -17.93 -5.24
N GLU A 173 -5.67 -17.44 -4.99
CA GLU A 173 -5.93 -16.00 -5.04
C GLU A 173 -5.26 -15.30 -3.85
N GLY A 174 -4.30 -14.43 -4.17
CA GLY A 174 -3.80 -13.40 -3.25
C GLY A 174 -2.59 -13.79 -2.41
N ASN A 175 -1.96 -14.92 -2.63
CA ASN A 175 -0.79 -15.32 -1.86
C ASN A 175 0.50 -15.09 -2.69
N ASN A 176 1.20 -13.99 -2.40
CA ASN A 176 2.38 -13.55 -3.16
C ASN A 176 3.70 -14.22 -2.72
N ASN A 177 3.66 -15.14 -1.76
CA ASN A 177 4.87 -15.78 -1.23
C ASN A 177 5.17 -17.12 -1.89
N TYR A 178 4.78 -17.27 -3.15
CA TYR A 178 5.20 -18.38 -4.00
C TYR A 178 6.19 -17.88 -5.04
N PHE A 179 7.30 -18.59 -5.17
CA PHE A 179 8.21 -18.38 -6.28
C PHE A 179 8.10 -19.52 -7.30
N VAL A 180 8.31 -19.19 -8.56
CA VAL A 180 8.24 -20.11 -9.69
C VAL A 180 9.63 -20.28 -10.28
N ILE A 181 10.08 -21.51 -10.43
CA ILE A 181 11.32 -21.85 -11.12
C ILE A 181 10.98 -22.74 -12.30
N ILE A 182 11.44 -22.35 -13.48
CA ILE A 182 11.28 -23.13 -14.72
C ILE A 182 12.64 -23.66 -15.13
N THR A 183 12.71 -24.94 -15.49
CA THR A 183 13.93 -25.58 -15.97
C THR A 183 13.71 -26.31 -17.29
N ASP A 184 14.70 -26.22 -18.17
CA ASP A 184 14.74 -26.99 -19.40
C ASP A 184 15.07 -28.47 -19.14
N GLU A 185 15.10 -29.31 -20.17
CA GLU A 185 15.45 -30.74 -20.10
C GLU A 185 16.88 -31.01 -19.60
N ASN A 186 17.76 -29.99 -19.66
CA ASN A 186 19.15 -30.06 -19.23
C ASN A 186 19.34 -29.56 -17.77
N GLY A 187 18.26 -29.08 -17.16
CA GLY A 187 18.27 -28.48 -15.81
C GLY A 187 18.72 -27.03 -15.76
N ASN A 188 18.80 -26.32 -16.90
CA ASN A 188 19.08 -24.88 -16.90
C ASN A 188 17.82 -24.12 -16.51
N VAL A 189 18.00 -23.12 -15.63
CA VAL A 189 16.91 -22.27 -15.16
C VAL A 189 16.60 -21.21 -16.21
N ILE A 190 15.31 -21.05 -16.51
CA ILE A 190 14.80 -19.96 -17.36
C ILE A 190 14.71 -18.70 -16.48
N PRO A 191 15.41 -17.61 -16.85
CA PRO A 191 15.40 -16.38 -16.08
C PRO A 191 14.02 -15.79 -15.89
N ASP A 192 13.73 -15.26 -14.70
CA ASP A 192 12.52 -14.53 -14.33
C ASP A 192 11.21 -15.29 -14.66
N ALA A 193 11.27 -16.63 -14.74
CA ALA A 193 10.17 -17.51 -15.15
C ALA A 193 9.45 -17.00 -16.44
N THR A 194 10.23 -16.42 -17.38
CA THR A 194 9.72 -15.79 -18.59
C THR A 194 10.01 -16.65 -19.81
N LEU A 195 8.95 -17.11 -20.47
CA LEU A 195 9.02 -17.85 -21.75
C LEU A 195 8.89 -16.89 -22.92
N THR A 196 9.56 -17.22 -24.02
CA THR A 196 9.63 -16.39 -25.23
C THR A 196 9.33 -17.21 -26.48
N SER A 197 9.29 -16.57 -27.65
CA SER A 197 9.10 -17.25 -28.95
C SER A 197 10.13 -18.36 -29.25
N GLU A 198 11.31 -18.30 -28.62
CA GLU A 198 12.35 -19.33 -28.78
C GLU A 198 11.94 -20.67 -28.16
N HIS A 199 10.97 -20.62 -27.21
CA HIS A 199 10.49 -21.79 -26.46
C HIS A 199 9.24 -22.44 -27.08
N ILE A 200 8.72 -21.92 -28.18
CA ILE A 200 7.52 -22.46 -28.84
C ILE A 200 7.72 -23.90 -29.27
N GLY A 201 6.80 -24.77 -28.82
CA GLY A 201 6.84 -26.20 -29.09
C GLY A 201 7.68 -27.02 -28.14
N GLU A 202 8.29 -26.38 -27.14
CA GLU A 202 9.06 -27.03 -26.10
C GLU A 202 8.25 -27.17 -24.81
N CYS A 203 8.64 -28.14 -23.99
CA CYS A 203 8.06 -28.36 -22.65
C CYS A 203 9.14 -28.23 -21.59
N PHE A 204 8.77 -27.66 -20.45
CA PHE A 204 9.62 -27.34 -19.34
C PHE A 204 9.09 -27.94 -18.03
N THR A 205 9.99 -28.25 -17.11
CA THR A 205 9.60 -28.53 -15.74
C THR A 205 9.42 -27.23 -14.97
N VAL A 206 8.29 -27.06 -14.33
CA VAL A 206 8.01 -25.93 -13.47
C VAL A 206 7.91 -26.40 -12.02
N MET A 207 8.56 -25.67 -11.11
CA MET A 207 8.45 -25.85 -9.67
C MET A 207 7.79 -24.60 -9.10
N VAL A 208 6.78 -24.79 -8.27
CA VAL A 208 6.22 -23.73 -7.42
C VAL A 208 6.55 -24.07 -5.97
N ALA A 209 7.12 -23.13 -5.28
CA ALA A 209 7.48 -23.31 -3.87
C ALA A 209 7.01 -22.13 -3.02
N ASN A 210 6.69 -22.43 -1.76
CA ASN A 210 6.31 -21.46 -0.75
C ASN A 210 7.55 -21.05 0.04
N GLU A 211 7.73 -19.73 0.22
CA GLU A 211 8.89 -19.19 0.95
C GLU A 211 8.87 -19.54 2.45
N CYS A 212 7.69 -19.80 3.01
CA CYS A 212 7.54 -19.97 4.45
C CYS A 212 7.79 -21.36 5.00
N ASN A 213 7.72 -22.43 4.18
CA ASN A 213 7.67 -23.78 4.73
C ASN A 213 8.34 -24.89 3.89
N ASP A 214 9.23 -24.54 2.99
CA ASP A 214 9.91 -25.48 2.09
C ASP A 214 8.98 -26.42 1.30
N GLN A 215 7.66 -26.12 1.27
CA GLN A 215 6.73 -26.88 0.47
C GLN A 215 6.87 -26.51 -1.00
N SER A 216 6.92 -27.50 -1.83
CA SER A 216 7.00 -27.30 -3.28
C SER A 216 6.21 -28.39 -4.00
N CYS A 217 5.73 -28.04 -5.19
CA CYS A 217 5.18 -29.00 -6.13
C CYS A 217 5.78 -28.76 -7.52
N TRP A 218 5.68 -29.75 -8.36
CA TRP A 218 6.21 -29.73 -9.72
C TRP A 218 5.11 -30.04 -10.72
N GLY A 219 5.22 -29.46 -11.90
CA GLY A 219 4.38 -29.71 -13.04
C GLY A 219 5.17 -29.59 -14.34
N THR A 220 4.50 -29.81 -15.43
CA THR A 220 5.04 -29.64 -16.77
C THR A 220 4.25 -28.53 -17.50
N ILE A 221 4.95 -27.60 -18.10
CA ILE A 221 4.36 -26.56 -18.95
C ILE A 221 4.86 -26.73 -20.38
N CYS A 222 3.98 -26.56 -21.39
CA CYS A 222 4.36 -26.60 -22.78
C CYS A 222 3.93 -25.30 -23.46
N VAL A 223 4.81 -24.73 -24.29
CA VAL A 223 4.59 -23.44 -24.92
C VAL A 223 3.93 -23.62 -26.29
N GLU A 224 2.81 -22.95 -26.50
CA GLU A 224 2.08 -22.94 -27.77
C GLU A 224 1.99 -21.52 -28.32
N ASP A 225 2.08 -21.40 -29.64
CA ASP A 225 1.70 -20.18 -30.35
C ASP A 225 0.24 -20.30 -30.81
N LYS A 226 -0.64 -19.52 -30.19
CA LYS A 226 -2.06 -19.43 -30.59
C LYS A 226 -2.41 -18.08 -31.18
N ILE A 227 -1.42 -17.21 -31.42
CA ILE A 227 -1.65 -15.91 -32.04
C ILE A 227 -1.89 -16.12 -33.53
N PRO A 228 -3.07 -15.75 -34.07
CA PRO A 228 -3.31 -15.85 -35.50
C PRO A 228 -2.38 -14.89 -36.26
N PRO A 229 -1.82 -15.30 -37.42
CA PRO A 229 -0.96 -14.44 -38.20
C PRO A 229 -1.71 -13.20 -38.69
N VAL A 230 -1.12 -12.02 -38.47
CA VAL A 230 -1.62 -10.76 -39.02
C VAL A 230 -1.19 -10.67 -40.47
N ILE A 231 -2.15 -10.71 -41.41
CA ILE A 231 -1.90 -10.56 -42.83
C ILE A 231 -2.15 -9.09 -43.22
N GLU A 232 -1.11 -8.37 -43.56
CA GLU A 232 -1.23 -7.06 -44.18
C GLU A 232 -1.26 -7.25 -45.70
N CYS A 233 -2.40 -6.98 -46.32
CA CYS A 233 -2.54 -6.96 -47.77
C CYS A 233 -2.28 -5.54 -48.28
N THR A 234 -1.25 -5.37 -49.12
CA THR A 234 -1.04 -4.14 -49.89
C THR A 234 -1.75 -4.25 -51.24
N ASP A 235 -2.59 -3.28 -51.56
CA ASP A 235 -3.22 -3.17 -52.84
C ASP A 235 -2.16 -2.92 -53.91
N VAL A 236 -2.01 -3.88 -54.84
CA VAL A 236 -1.13 -3.72 -56.00
C VAL A 236 -1.99 -3.36 -57.22
N THR A 237 -1.84 -2.16 -57.73
CA THR A 237 -2.45 -1.75 -58.98
C THR A 237 -1.62 -2.23 -60.14
N VAL A 238 -2.16 -3.16 -60.93
CA VAL A 238 -1.52 -3.64 -62.15
C VAL A 238 -2.13 -2.92 -63.37
N SER A 239 -1.31 -2.16 -64.13
CA SER A 239 -1.75 -1.56 -65.35
C SER A 239 -1.89 -2.63 -66.42
N CYS A 240 -3.07 -2.76 -67.06
CA CYS A 240 -3.21 -3.54 -68.30
C CYS A 240 -2.47 -2.82 -69.43
N GLY A 241 -1.38 -3.38 -69.85
CA GLY A 241 -0.70 -2.90 -71.08
C GLY A 241 -1.60 -3.11 -72.34
N THR A 242 -1.72 -2.05 -73.15
CA THR A 242 -2.33 -2.08 -74.48
C THR A 242 -1.42 -2.75 -75.45
#